data_76bfa52fc2728b2261f56a4e43dfaef6
#
_entry.id   76bfa52fc2728b2261f56a4e43dfaef6
#
_cell.length_a   1.000
_cell.length_b   1.000
_cell.length_c   1.000
_cell.angle_alpha   90.00
_cell.angle_beta   90.00
_cell.angle_gamma   90.00
#
_symmetry.space_group_name_H-M   'P 1'
#
loop_
_entity.id
_entity.type
_entity.pdbx_description
1 polymer ?
#
loop_
_entity_poly.entity_id
_entity_poly.type
_entity_poly.pdbx_seq_one_letter_code
_entity_poly.pdbx_strand_id
1 'polypeptide(L)'
;MKNDLQLETLRHSTAHVMAAAVCRLYENVHLDIGPSTDDGFYYDFDLPQRLTPEDFPTIEGEMNRIIEEDLPFERIEVSRAEAAKMLAGQKYKLERLADIPEGEAISFYKCGTFFDLCRGPHVESTGKIRAFKLLTLAGSYYRGKETNPMLQRINGTAFTNDKQLGLYLKQLEEAKLRDHRKLGKELDLFSVHEEVGPGLIHWHPKGARIRSLIEEFWRQEHFRNGYELLYTPHVGKANLWQTSGHLDFYKEGMYAPMEIDKSDYYVKPMNCPFHINIYKSDIRSYRDLPLRWAELGTVYRYEKAGVLHGLLRVRGFTQDDAHIFCTPEQIEDEIKEVLRFSTFIWKTFGFESITAYLSTRPEKAVGDPSRWEQATASLESALKASGLPYETDIGGGAFYGPKIDLKIKDAIGREWQMSTIQFDFNLPDRFDLSYIGEDGKPHRPYMVHRALFGSIERFFGILVEHYSGAFPAWLAPEQVRILPLSEDQTEAAVKMAAELRQQDIRATVDQKSGKIGAKIRTAQMDKVPYMLVLGAKEIESGTVAVRDRSGAQEVITLADFVGKIKTAVQDKA
;
A
#
# COMPACT_ATOMS: atom_id res chain seq x y z
N MET A 1 9.47 21.34 -2.73
CA MET A 1 10.06 21.66 -4.06
C MET A 1 11.54 22.04 -4.01
N LYS A 2 12.03 23.12 -3.39
CA LYS A 2 13.50 23.42 -3.40
C LYS A 2 14.35 22.42 -2.61
N ASN A 3 13.89 21.92 -1.47
CA ASN A 3 14.62 20.92 -0.66
C ASN A 3 14.62 19.53 -1.33
N ASP A 4 13.57 19.19 -2.04
CA ASP A 4 13.44 17.88 -2.70
C ASP A 4 14.40 17.79 -3.90
N LEU A 5 14.47 18.84 -4.72
CA LEU A 5 15.40 18.90 -5.87
C LEU A 5 16.87 18.86 -5.41
N GLN A 6 17.20 19.47 -4.27
CA GLN A 6 18.55 19.38 -3.69
C GLN A 6 18.88 17.96 -3.22
N LEU A 7 17.92 17.28 -2.61
CA LEU A 7 18.11 15.90 -2.12
C LEU A 7 18.19 14.90 -3.28
N GLU A 8 17.36 15.07 -4.30
CA GLU A 8 17.42 14.30 -5.54
C GLU A 8 18.80 14.41 -6.21
N THR A 9 19.28 15.65 -6.39
CA THR A 9 20.62 15.91 -6.95
C THR A 9 21.73 15.29 -6.11
N LEU A 10 21.64 15.36 -4.77
CA LEU A 10 22.59 14.75 -3.85
C LEU A 10 22.61 13.22 -4.01
N ARG A 11 21.44 12.59 -4.05
CA ARG A 11 21.28 11.13 -4.23
C ARG A 11 21.81 10.67 -5.57
N HIS A 12 21.50 11.38 -6.64
CA HIS A 12 22.03 11.10 -7.96
C HIS A 12 23.57 11.18 -7.98
N SER A 13 24.16 12.21 -7.37
CA SER A 13 25.61 12.34 -7.28
C SER A 13 26.24 11.23 -6.44
N THR A 14 25.56 10.80 -5.37
CA THR A 14 26.02 9.69 -4.54
C THR A 14 26.00 8.36 -5.30
N ALA A 15 25.01 8.14 -6.20
CA ALA A 15 24.99 6.99 -7.09
C ALA A 15 26.22 6.93 -8.00
N HIS A 16 26.66 8.09 -8.53
CA HIS A 16 27.88 8.19 -9.34
C HIS A 16 29.14 7.93 -8.53
N VAL A 17 29.21 8.43 -7.29
CA VAL A 17 30.35 8.12 -6.38
C VAL A 17 30.40 6.63 -6.06
N MET A 18 29.24 5.97 -5.85
CA MET A 18 29.17 4.53 -5.68
C MET A 18 29.68 3.79 -6.93
N ALA A 19 29.24 4.20 -8.13
CA ALA A 19 29.71 3.61 -9.37
C ALA A 19 31.23 3.77 -9.57
N ALA A 20 31.77 4.95 -9.25
CA ALA A 20 33.20 5.22 -9.26
C ALA A 20 33.95 4.30 -8.27
N ALA A 21 33.43 4.12 -7.07
CA ALA A 21 34.02 3.23 -6.06
C ALA A 21 34.03 1.77 -6.50
N VAL A 22 32.92 1.27 -7.06
CA VAL A 22 32.84 -0.09 -7.60
C VAL A 22 33.84 -0.28 -8.76
N CYS A 23 33.96 0.68 -9.67
CA CYS A 23 34.94 0.63 -10.76
C CYS A 23 36.41 0.72 -10.30
N ARG A 24 36.70 1.34 -9.14
CA ARG A 24 38.05 1.34 -8.56
C ARG A 24 38.41 0.02 -7.86
N LEU A 25 37.42 -0.65 -7.30
CA LEU A 25 37.60 -1.87 -6.50
C LEU A 25 37.57 -3.16 -7.34
N TYR A 26 36.83 -3.15 -8.43
CA TYR A 26 36.58 -4.36 -9.22
C TYR A 26 36.95 -4.16 -10.69
N GLU A 27 37.44 -5.22 -11.31
CA GLU A 27 37.78 -5.25 -12.74
C GLU A 27 36.59 -5.69 -13.60
N ASN A 28 36.58 -5.28 -14.86
CA ASN A 28 35.57 -5.65 -15.87
C ASN A 28 34.13 -5.31 -15.45
N VAL A 29 33.95 -4.14 -14.83
CA VAL A 29 32.64 -3.61 -14.46
C VAL A 29 31.96 -2.99 -15.67
N HIS A 30 30.76 -3.46 -16.00
CA HIS A 30 29.89 -2.80 -16.98
C HIS A 30 28.74 -2.11 -16.26
N LEU A 31 28.52 -0.85 -16.62
CA LEU A 31 27.56 0.04 -15.98
C LEU A 31 26.25 0.11 -16.81
N ASP A 32 25.07 0.12 -16.15
CA ASP A 32 23.81 0.46 -16.81
C ASP A 32 23.34 1.86 -16.37
N ILE A 33 22.49 1.97 -15.36
CA ILE A 33 21.92 3.24 -14.90
C ILE A 33 22.00 3.38 -13.38
N GLY A 34 22.06 4.64 -12.93
CA GLY A 34 22.11 5.00 -11.51
C GLY A 34 21.26 6.20 -11.15
N PRO A 35 19.91 6.12 -11.24
CA PRO A 35 19.04 7.23 -10.90
C PRO A 35 18.90 7.43 -9.40
N SER A 36 18.50 8.64 -9.00
CA SER A 36 17.87 8.89 -7.71
C SER A 36 16.47 8.29 -7.64
N THR A 37 16.01 8.02 -6.43
CA THR A 37 14.65 7.61 -6.08
C THR A 37 14.13 8.50 -4.96
N ASP A 38 12.83 8.41 -4.64
CA ASP A 38 12.22 9.22 -3.58
C ASP A 38 12.91 9.03 -2.22
N ASP A 39 13.43 7.82 -1.93
CA ASP A 39 14.06 7.49 -0.65
C ASP A 39 15.58 7.30 -0.72
N GLY A 40 16.16 7.33 -1.92
CA GLY A 40 17.59 7.05 -2.05
C GLY A 40 18.10 7.09 -3.49
N PHE A 41 18.89 6.11 -3.84
CA PHE A 41 19.45 5.91 -5.17
C PHE A 41 19.77 4.43 -5.38
N TYR A 42 19.97 4.03 -6.63
CA TYR A 42 20.58 2.74 -6.95
C TYR A 42 21.53 2.86 -8.13
N TYR A 43 22.29 1.80 -8.37
CA TYR A 43 23.06 1.63 -9.59
C TYR A 43 23.10 0.16 -9.98
N ASP A 44 22.95 -0.12 -11.29
CA ASP A 44 22.95 -1.46 -11.87
C ASP A 44 24.32 -1.78 -12.48
N PHE A 45 24.90 -2.88 -12.04
CA PHE A 45 26.23 -3.35 -12.42
C PHE A 45 26.17 -4.74 -13.05
N ASP A 46 26.97 -4.95 -14.09
CA ASP A 46 27.35 -6.28 -14.57
C ASP A 46 28.85 -6.45 -14.35
N LEU A 47 29.22 -7.35 -13.47
CA LEU A 47 30.59 -7.68 -13.13
C LEU A 47 30.73 -9.18 -12.86
N PRO A 48 31.93 -9.77 -13.12
CA PRO A 48 32.14 -11.22 -12.98
C PRO A 48 31.96 -11.73 -11.55
N GLN A 49 32.32 -10.89 -10.56
CA GLN A 49 32.20 -11.22 -9.14
C GLN A 49 30.76 -11.00 -8.68
N ARG A 50 30.22 -11.98 -7.95
CA ARG A 50 28.95 -11.81 -7.25
C ARG A 50 29.20 -11.02 -5.97
N LEU A 51 28.59 -9.83 -5.89
CA LEU A 51 28.62 -9.02 -4.68
C LEU A 51 27.66 -9.60 -3.62
N THR A 52 27.97 -9.27 -2.38
CA THR A 52 27.17 -9.63 -1.20
C THR A 52 27.08 -8.41 -0.28
N PRO A 53 26.15 -8.35 0.68
CA PRO A 53 26.08 -7.24 1.64
C PRO A 53 27.38 -7.07 2.48
N GLU A 54 28.21 -8.11 2.60
CA GLU A 54 29.50 -8.08 3.28
C GLU A 54 30.54 -7.22 2.53
N ASP A 55 30.32 -6.95 1.23
CA ASP A 55 31.19 -6.07 0.43
C ASP A 55 30.87 -4.56 0.68
N PHE A 56 29.71 -4.24 1.25
CA PHE A 56 29.30 -2.85 1.46
C PHE A 56 30.28 -2.01 2.27
N PRO A 57 30.85 -2.49 3.40
CA PRO A 57 31.85 -1.71 4.13
C PRO A 57 33.07 -1.33 3.29
N THR A 58 33.50 -2.21 2.38
CA THR A 58 34.64 -1.97 1.48
C THR A 58 34.27 -0.92 0.43
N ILE A 59 33.07 -1.03 -0.17
CA ILE A 59 32.58 -0.07 -1.16
C ILE A 59 32.35 1.30 -0.50
N GLU A 60 31.71 1.34 0.68
CA GLU A 60 31.51 2.58 1.46
C GLU A 60 32.85 3.23 1.85
N GLY A 61 33.84 2.42 2.19
CA GLY A 61 35.20 2.90 2.48
C GLY A 61 35.82 3.60 1.27
N GLU A 62 35.69 3.05 0.07
CA GLU A 62 36.19 3.68 -1.16
C GLU A 62 35.35 4.90 -1.56
N MET A 63 34.03 4.86 -1.37
CA MET A 63 33.18 6.04 -1.56
C MET A 63 33.61 7.20 -0.66
N ASN A 64 33.93 6.95 0.61
CA ASN A 64 34.45 7.96 1.53
C ASN A 64 35.77 8.55 1.05
N ARG A 65 36.72 7.76 0.53
CA ARG A 65 37.96 8.25 -0.06
C ARG A 65 37.69 9.21 -1.23
N ILE A 66 36.77 8.83 -2.15
CA ILE A 66 36.38 9.68 -3.28
C ILE A 66 35.74 11.01 -2.78
N ILE A 67 34.98 10.96 -1.69
CA ILE A 67 34.37 12.13 -1.09
C ILE A 67 35.44 13.04 -0.45
N GLU A 68 36.43 12.46 0.24
CA GLU A 68 37.56 13.18 0.83
C GLU A 68 38.49 13.83 -0.22
N GLU A 69 38.56 13.24 -1.43
CA GLU A 69 39.26 13.83 -2.56
C GLU A 69 38.64 15.14 -3.06
N ASP A 70 37.38 15.43 -2.71
CA ASP A 70 36.58 16.61 -3.09
C ASP A 70 36.63 16.94 -4.58
N LEU A 71 36.42 15.93 -5.42
CA LEU A 71 36.51 16.01 -6.88
C LEU A 71 35.31 16.74 -7.46
N PRO A 72 35.54 17.71 -8.41
CA PRO A 72 34.41 18.38 -9.06
C PRO A 72 33.64 17.45 -9.98
N PHE A 73 32.30 17.68 -10.10
CA PHE A 73 31.47 17.09 -11.13
C PHE A 73 31.46 17.99 -12.37
N GLU A 74 32.21 17.59 -13.41
CA GLU A 74 32.32 18.33 -14.65
C GLU A 74 31.37 17.79 -15.71
N ARG A 75 30.49 18.65 -16.24
CA ARG A 75 29.61 18.31 -17.37
C ARG A 75 30.36 18.51 -18.68
N ILE A 76 30.37 17.48 -19.52
CA ILE A 76 31.01 17.48 -20.83
C ILE A 76 29.96 17.13 -21.88
N GLU A 77 29.78 17.99 -22.87
CA GLU A 77 28.95 17.69 -24.04
C GLU A 77 29.83 17.22 -25.20
N VAL A 78 29.43 16.14 -25.82
CA VAL A 78 30.18 15.50 -26.91
C VAL A 78 29.29 15.09 -28.08
N SER A 79 29.89 14.91 -29.25
CA SER A 79 29.21 14.31 -30.38
C SER A 79 28.90 12.82 -30.13
N ARG A 80 27.90 12.27 -30.83
CA ARG A 80 27.56 10.84 -30.75
C ARG A 80 28.76 9.93 -31.10
N ALA A 81 29.59 10.36 -32.07
CA ALA A 81 30.77 9.60 -32.45
C ALA A 81 31.86 9.59 -31.35
N GLU A 82 32.03 10.68 -30.64
CA GLU A 82 32.93 10.77 -29.48
C GLU A 82 32.38 9.98 -28.31
N ALA A 83 31.07 10.10 -28.01
CA ALA A 83 30.40 9.33 -26.99
C ALA A 83 30.57 7.81 -27.18
N ALA A 84 30.41 7.32 -28.43
CA ALA A 84 30.63 5.91 -28.77
C ALA A 84 32.08 5.46 -28.52
N LYS A 85 33.06 6.32 -28.79
CA LYS A 85 34.47 6.02 -28.46
C LYS A 85 34.74 6.01 -26.96
N MET A 86 34.19 6.98 -26.22
CA MET A 86 34.32 7.03 -24.76
C MET A 86 33.71 5.81 -24.07
N LEU A 87 32.60 5.31 -24.60
CA LEU A 87 31.88 4.16 -24.06
C LEU A 87 32.38 2.81 -24.63
N ALA A 88 33.51 2.79 -25.37
CA ALA A 88 34.08 1.55 -25.89
C ALA A 88 34.26 0.52 -24.78
N GLY A 89 33.66 -0.67 -24.93
CA GLY A 89 33.65 -1.74 -23.94
C GLY A 89 32.48 -1.69 -22.94
N GLN A 90 31.71 -0.60 -22.86
CA GLN A 90 30.53 -0.46 -21.97
C GLN A 90 29.24 -0.79 -22.75
N LYS A 91 28.96 -2.09 -22.92
CA LYS A 91 27.86 -2.60 -23.77
C LYS A 91 26.50 -1.99 -23.46
N TYR A 92 26.11 -1.86 -22.19
CA TYR A 92 24.80 -1.31 -21.81
C TYR A 92 24.73 0.20 -22.07
N LYS A 93 25.82 0.93 -21.80
CA LYS A 93 25.89 2.36 -22.08
C LYS A 93 25.84 2.67 -23.59
N LEU A 94 26.43 1.82 -24.42
CA LEU A 94 26.32 1.95 -25.89
C LEU A 94 24.87 1.77 -26.37
N GLU A 95 24.13 0.81 -25.78
CA GLU A 95 22.71 0.66 -26.08
C GLU A 95 21.88 1.85 -25.59
N ARG A 96 22.19 2.40 -24.38
CA ARG A 96 21.54 3.62 -23.87
C ARG A 96 21.85 4.84 -24.75
N LEU A 97 23.07 4.95 -25.28
CA LEU A 97 23.43 5.99 -26.23
C LEU A 97 22.60 5.91 -27.51
N ALA A 98 22.32 4.69 -27.99
CA ALA A 98 21.48 4.49 -29.18
C ALA A 98 20.01 4.90 -28.95
N ASP A 99 19.51 4.82 -27.71
CA ASP A 99 18.15 5.22 -27.35
C ASP A 99 17.96 6.76 -27.33
N ILE A 100 19.04 7.56 -27.30
CA ILE A 100 18.95 9.02 -27.30
C ILE A 100 18.54 9.48 -28.70
N PRO A 101 17.44 10.25 -28.87
CA PRO A 101 17.01 10.74 -30.18
C PRO A 101 18.09 11.55 -30.92
N GLU A 102 18.01 11.58 -32.26
CA GLU A 102 18.87 12.43 -33.04
C GLU A 102 18.56 13.91 -32.77
N GLY A 103 19.62 14.70 -32.56
CA GLY A 103 19.51 16.12 -32.25
C GLY A 103 19.45 16.47 -30.75
N GLU A 104 19.27 15.47 -29.88
CA GLU A 104 19.45 15.71 -28.42
C GLU A 104 20.94 15.82 -28.03
N ALA A 105 21.23 16.71 -27.09
CA ALA A 105 22.58 16.88 -26.53
C ALA A 105 23.00 15.63 -25.75
N ILE A 106 24.16 15.12 -26.06
CA ILE A 106 24.76 13.97 -25.36
C ILE A 106 25.75 14.53 -24.35
N SER A 107 25.50 14.28 -23.08
CA SER A 107 26.34 14.76 -21.99
C SER A 107 26.88 13.62 -21.12
N PHE A 108 28.08 13.84 -20.62
CA PHE A 108 28.74 13.04 -19.61
C PHE A 108 28.99 13.88 -18.38
N TYR A 109 29.02 13.23 -17.23
CA TYR A 109 29.59 13.83 -16.04
C TYR A 109 30.87 13.09 -15.65
N LYS A 110 31.92 13.87 -15.45
CA LYS A 110 33.24 13.39 -15.03
C LYS A 110 33.48 13.74 -13.57
N CYS A 111 34.06 12.80 -12.84
CA CYS A 111 34.48 12.96 -11.45
C CYS A 111 35.84 12.26 -11.28
N GLY A 112 36.93 13.05 -11.29
CA GLY A 112 38.30 12.51 -11.34
C GLY A 112 38.56 11.69 -12.61
N THR A 113 38.85 10.40 -12.44
CA THR A 113 39.05 9.46 -13.57
C THR A 113 37.75 8.77 -14.02
N PHE A 114 36.71 8.80 -13.19
CA PHE A 114 35.40 8.24 -13.51
C PHE A 114 34.60 9.19 -14.38
N PHE A 115 33.91 8.66 -15.39
CA PHE A 115 32.92 9.39 -16.20
C PHE A 115 31.74 8.50 -16.54
N ASP A 116 30.57 9.09 -16.67
CA ASP A 116 29.35 8.36 -17.01
C ASP A 116 28.43 9.16 -17.94
N LEU A 117 27.71 8.46 -18.82
CA LEU A 117 26.65 9.01 -19.67
C LEU A 117 25.47 9.45 -18.79
N CYS A 118 25.28 10.76 -18.64
CA CYS A 118 24.34 11.32 -17.68
C CYS A 118 23.85 12.70 -18.10
N ARG A 119 22.57 12.99 -17.83
CA ARG A 119 21.97 14.33 -18.06
C ARG A 119 22.18 15.30 -16.91
N GLY A 120 22.48 14.80 -15.71
CA GLY A 120 22.53 15.57 -14.46
C GLY A 120 21.13 15.95 -13.93
N PRO A 121 21.05 16.92 -13.02
CA PRO A 121 22.16 17.66 -12.41
C PRO A 121 22.93 16.86 -11.37
N HIS A 122 24.11 17.37 -11.00
CA HIS A 122 24.94 16.88 -9.91
C HIS A 122 25.31 18.01 -8.95
N VAL A 123 25.75 17.64 -7.74
CA VAL A 123 26.35 18.60 -6.78
C VAL A 123 27.70 19.12 -7.34
N GLU A 124 28.20 20.24 -6.80
CA GLU A 124 29.42 20.87 -7.28
C GLU A 124 30.65 19.96 -7.20
N SER A 125 30.79 19.22 -6.10
CA SER A 125 31.91 18.30 -5.87
C SER A 125 31.49 17.13 -4.98
N THR A 126 32.29 16.05 -4.98
CA THR A 126 32.07 14.87 -4.13
C THR A 126 32.06 15.21 -2.65
N GLY A 127 32.81 16.21 -2.21
CA GLY A 127 32.84 16.69 -0.82
C GLY A 127 31.54 17.31 -0.31
N LYS A 128 30.53 17.54 -1.20
CA LYS A 128 29.19 17.96 -0.78
C LYS A 128 28.35 16.79 -0.26
N ILE A 129 28.75 15.55 -0.53
CA ILE A 129 28.10 14.32 -0.03
C ILE A 129 28.61 14.07 1.39
N ARG A 130 27.73 14.21 2.39
CA ARG A 130 28.14 14.12 3.80
C ARG A 130 27.66 12.85 4.50
N ALA A 131 26.46 12.40 4.18
CA ALA A 131 25.81 11.30 4.88
C ALA A 131 25.16 10.35 3.88
N PHE A 132 25.66 9.14 3.77
CA PHE A 132 25.11 8.09 2.90
C PHE A 132 25.22 6.72 3.55
N LYS A 133 24.44 5.75 3.04
CA LYS A 133 24.52 4.35 3.44
C LYS A 133 24.09 3.45 2.29
N LEU A 134 24.82 2.35 2.05
CA LEU A 134 24.38 1.26 1.19
C LEU A 134 23.42 0.37 1.97
N LEU A 135 22.29 0.00 1.34
CA LEU A 135 21.18 -0.63 2.05
C LEU A 135 20.94 -2.08 1.65
N THR A 136 20.83 -2.35 0.35
CA THR A 136 20.46 -3.67 -0.15
C THR A 136 21.13 -3.97 -1.48
N LEU A 137 21.31 -5.28 -1.73
CA LEU A 137 21.73 -5.82 -3.01
C LEU A 137 20.58 -6.66 -3.59
N ALA A 138 20.25 -6.46 -4.86
CA ALA A 138 19.18 -7.17 -5.55
C ALA A 138 19.61 -7.56 -6.98
N GLY A 139 19.01 -8.60 -7.53
CA GLY A 139 19.07 -8.88 -8.96
C GLY A 139 18.09 -7.98 -9.72
N SER A 140 18.52 -7.43 -10.85
CA SER A 140 17.68 -6.62 -11.72
C SER A 140 17.87 -7.04 -13.18
N TYR A 141 16.82 -7.49 -13.86
CA TYR A 141 16.94 -7.80 -15.28
C TYR A 141 17.12 -6.53 -16.09
N TYR A 142 18.12 -6.55 -16.97
CA TYR A 142 18.39 -5.43 -17.86
C TYR A 142 17.12 -5.01 -18.63
N ARG A 143 16.78 -3.71 -18.57
CA ARG A 143 15.53 -3.14 -19.12
C ARG A 143 14.24 -3.81 -18.61
N GLY A 144 14.29 -4.47 -17.46
CA GLY A 144 13.12 -5.10 -16.83
C GLY A 144 12.56 -6.32 -17.57
N LYS A 145 13.32 -6.92 -18.51
CA LYS A 145 12.91 -8.12 -19.26
C LYS A 145 13.61 -9.36 -18.72
N GLU A 146 12.84 -10.35 -18.28
CA GLU A 146 13.36 -11.61 -17.73
C GLU A 146 14.25 -12.42 -18.69
N THR A 147 14.13 -12.17 -19.99
CA THR A 147 14.97 -12.77 -21.04
C THR A 147 16.34 -12.11 -21.17
N ASN A 148 16.56 -10.96 -20.55
CA ASN A 148 17.80 -10.21 -20.62
C ASN A 148 18.74 -10.60 -19.46
N PRO A 149 20.05 -10.27 -19.53
CA PRO A 149 21.00 -10.53 -18.46
C PRO A 149 20.53 -9.96 -17.11
N MET A 150 20.81 -10.68 -16.03
CA MET A 150 20.55 -10.21 -14.68
C MET A 150 21.75 -9.40 -14.20
N LEU A 151 21.51 -8.14 -13.88
CA LEU A 151 22.47 -7.20 -13.31
C LEU A 151 22.40 -7.22 -11.78
N GLN A 152 23.44 -6.76 -11.13
CA GLN A 152 23.49 -6.59 -9.68
C GLN A 152 23.16 -5.14 -9.33
N ARG A 153 22.04 -4.92 -8.63
CA ARG A 153 21.58 -3.61 -8.20
C ARG A 153 21.98 -3.36 -6.77
N ILE A 154 22.81 -2.35 -6.54
CA ILE A 154 23.10 -1.84 -5.20
C ILE A 154 22.18 -0.66 -4.95
N ASN A 155 21.38 -0.73 -3.88
CA ASN A 155 20.56 0.38 -3.41
C ASN A 155 21.23 1.06 -2.22
N GLY A 156 21.17 2.38 -2.20
CA GLY A 156 21.67 3.19 -1.11
C GLY A 156 20.79 4.41 -0.86
N THR A 157 21.12 5.17 0.18
CA THR A 157 20.47 6.45 0.47
C THR A 157 21.50 7.51 0.83
N ALA A 158 21.12 8.78 0.65
CA ALA A 158 21.93 9.92 1.06
C ALA A 158 21.06 11.05 1.61
N PHE A 159 21.60 11.75 2.60
CA PHE A 159 20.98 12.88 3.27
C PHE A 159 21.96 14.03 3.44
N THR A 160 21.45 15.22 3.73
CA THR A 160 22.30 16.42 3.91
C THR A 160 23.16 16.38 5.16
N ASN A 161 22.84 15.52 6.14
CA ASN A 161 23.59 15.35 7.38
C ASN A 161 23.34 14.00 8.05
N ASP A 162 24.24 13.60 8.95
CA ASP A 162 24.18 12.32 9.68
C ASP A 162 22.95 12.16 10.58
N LYS A 163 22.40 13.26 11.10
CA LYS A 163 21.19 13.22 11.93
C LYS A 163 19.98 12.72 11.13
N GLN A 164 19.82 13.23 9.91
CA GLN A 164 18.74 12.80 9.02
C GLN A 164 18.93 11.35 8.58
N LEU A 165 20.16 10.98 8.20
CA LEU A 165 20.49 9.58 7.88
C LEU A 165 20.20 8.64 9.06
N GLY A 166 20.62 9.01 10.27
CA GLY A 166 20.38 8.20 11.47
C GLY A 166 18.90 8.02 11.79
N LEU A 167 18.08 9.07 11.61
CA LEU A 167 16.63 8.98 11.75
C LEU A 167 16.01 8.03 10.71
N TYR A 168 16.43 8.13 9.46
CA TYR A 168 15.96 7.26 8.38
C TYR A 168 16.35 5.80 8.60
N LEU A 169 17.59 5.52 8.99
CA LEU A 169 18.04 4.16 9.30
C LEU A 169 17.26 3.55 10.47
N LYS A 170 16.97 4.35 11.50
CA LYS A 170 16.11 3.92 12.62
C LYS A 170 14.69 3.61 12.14
N GLN A 171 14.14 4.43 11.25
CA GLN A 171 12.84 4.18 10.62
C GLN A 171 12.82 2.86 9.83
N LEU A 172 13.88 2.56 9.08
CA LEU A 172 14.02 1.31 8.33
C LEU A 172 14.07 0.08 9.25
N GLU A 173 14.83 0.16 10.36
CA GLU A 173 14.87 -0.93 11.34
C GLU A 173 13.51 -1.14 12.01
N GLU A 174 12.83 -0.06 12.39
CA GLU A 174 11.48 -0.14 12.94
C GLU A 174 10.49 -0.74 11.92
N ALA A 175 10.61 -0.37 10.64
CA ALA A 175 9.79 -0.95 9.57
C ALA A 175 9.99 -2.47 9.43
N LYS A 176 11.23 -2.96 9.55
CA LYS A 176 11.51 -4.41 9.54
C LYS A 176 10.90 -5.15 10.72
N LEU A 177 10.89 -4.52 11.90
CA LEU A 177 10.28 -5.10 13.10
C LEU A 177 8.75 -5.18 12.98
N ARG A 178 8.14 -4.21 12.27
CA ARG A 178 6.70 -4.10 12.06
C ARG A 178 6.19 -4.86 10.82
N ASP A 179 7.07 -5.44 10.01
CA ASP A 179 6.69 -6.11 8.76
C ASP A 179 5.53 -7.10 9.00
N HIS A 180 4.40 -6.87 8.29
CA HIS A 180 3.18 -7.66 8.45
C HIS A 180 3.38 -9.15 8.12
N ARG A 181 4.37 -9.51 7.29
CA ARG A 181 4.70 -10.90 6.96
C ARG A 181 5.32 -11.61 8.17
N LYS A 182 6.19 -10.90 8.90
CA LYS A 182 6.81 -11.37 10.13
C LYS A 182 5.77 -11.46 11.24
N LEU A 183 5.09 -10.36 11.52
CA LEU A 183 4.07 -10.29 12.56
C LEU A 183 2.89 -11.23 12.27
N GLY A 184 2.48 -11.35 11.01
CA GLY A 184 1.43 -12.27 10.57
C GLY A 184 1.74 -13.73 10.91
N LYS A 185 3.00 -14.13 10.72
CA LYS A 185 3.47 -15.47 11.10
C LYS A 185 3.58 -15.62 12.62
N GLU A 186 4.18 -14.65 13.33
CA GLU A 186 4.37 -14.70 14.79
C GLU A 186 3.04 -14.72 15.54
N LEU A 187 2.04 -13.98 15.05
CA LEU A 187 0.71 -13.86 15.67
C LEU A 187 -0.32 -14.86 15.11
N ASP A 188 0.09 -15.70 14.13
CA ASP A 188 -0.78 -16.69 13.49
C ASP A 188 -2.02 -16.07 12.83
N LEU A 189 -1.80 -15.06 11.95
CA LEU A 189 -2.89 -14.31 11.32
C LEU A 189 -3.26 -14.82 9.92
N PHE A 190 -2.27 -15.15 9.10
CA PHE A 190 -2.46 -15.61 7.72
C PHE A 190 -1.23 -16.36 7.20
N SER A 191 -1.43 -17.08 6.09
CA SER A 191 -0.35 -17.75 5.35
C SER A 191 -0.58 -17.72 3.83
N VAL A 192 0.47 -18.05 3.09
CA VAL A 192 0.45 -18.32 1.65
C VAL A 192 1.02 -19.71 1.44
N HIS A 193 0.36 -20.54 0.65
CA HIS A 193 0.76 -21.92 0.36
C HIS A 193 1.10 -22.07 -1.11
N GLU A 194 2.20 -22.76 -1.39
CA GLU A 194 2.68 -22.97 -2.76
C GLU A 194 1.70 -23.83 -3.58
N GLU A 195 1.06 -24.80 -2.94
CA GLU A 195 0.08 -25.70 -3.56
C GLU A 195 -1.18 -24.97 -4.05
N VAL A 196 -1.51 -23.83 -3.45
CA VAL A 196 -2.65 -23.00 -3.86
C VAL A 196 -2.22 -21.93 -4.85
N GLY A 197 -1.01 -21.42 -4.69
CA GLY A 197 -0.40 -20.43 -5.55
C GLY A 197 -0.05 -19.12 -4.85
N PRO A 198 0.98 -18.43 -5.36
CA PRO A 198 1.46 -17.19 -4.77
C PRO A 198 0.42 -16.05 -4.90
N GLY A 199 0.30 -15.26 -3.84
CA GLY A 199 -0.63 -14.12 -3.80
C GLY A 199 -2.10 -14.50 -3.56
N LEU A 200 -2.37 -15.74 -3.12
CA LEU A 200 -3.68 -16.21 -2.66
C LEU A 200 -3.60 -16.48 -1.15
N ILE A 201 -4.34 -15.69 -0.38
CA ILE A 201 -4.16 -15.61 1.07
C ILE A 201 -5.09 -16.58 1.81
N HIS A 202 -4.51 -17.34 2.76
CA HIS A 202 -5.25 -18.12 3.74
C HIS A 202 -5.32 -17.35 5.05
N TRP A 203 -6.53 -17.08 5.51
CA TRP A 203 -6.77 -16.41 6.78
C TRP A 203 -6.86 -17.43 7.91
N HIS A 204 -5.98 -17.31 8.91
CA HIS A 204 -6.03 -18.13 10.10
C HIS A 204 -7.10 -17.62 11.07
N PRO A 205 -7.54 -18.41 12.07
CA PRO A 205 -8.66 -18.03 12.92
C PRO A 205 -8.56 -16.64 13.56
N LYS A 206 -7.36 -16.23 14.00
CA LYS A 206 -7.14 -14.90 14.58
C LYS A 206 -7.24 -13.80 13.51
N GLY A 207 -6.61 -14.00 12.37
CA GLY A 207 -6.69 -13.06 11.24
C GLY A 207 -8.11 -12.94 10.70
N ALA A 208 -8.80 -14.09 10.51
CA ALA A 208 -10.19 -14.11 10.08
C ALA A 208 -11.12 -13.38 11.06
N ARG A 209 -10.86 -13.48 12.38
CA ARG A 209 -11.61 -12.73 13.38
C ARG A 209 -11.45 -11.22 13.24
N ILE A 210 -10.22 -10.73 13.07
CA ILE A 210 -9.96 -9.30 12.85
C ILE A 210 -10.61 -8.85 11.54
N ARG A 211 -10.45 -9.62 10.47
CA ARG A 211 -11.08 -9.36 9.18
C ARG A 211 -12.60 -9.23 9.31
N SER A 212 -13.25 -10.17 10.01
CA SER A 212 -14.70 -10.11 10.24
C SER A 212 -15.14 -8.86 10.99
N LEU A 213 -14.36 -8.41 11.97
CA LEU A 213 -14.65 -7.16 12.71
C LEU A 213 -14.54 -5.93 11.80
N ILE A 214 -13.54 -5.89 10.94
CA ILE A 214 -13.39 -4.82 9.94
C ILE A 214 -14.57 -4.83 8.95
N GLU A 215 -14.94 -6.00 8.44
CA GLU A 215 -16.05 -6.16 7.49
C GLU A 215 -17.41 -5.82 8.12
N GLU A 216 -17.61 -6.16 9.39
CA GLU A 216 -18.83 -5.82 10.11
C GLU A 216 -18.94 -4.31 10.34
N PHE A 217 -17.87 -3.67 10.82
CA PHE A 217 -17.79 -2.22 10.94
C PHE A 217 -18.07 -1.54 9.60
N TRP A 218 -17.44 -2.02 8.52
CA TRP A 218 -17.65 -1.51 7.17
C TRP A 218 -19.13 -1.57 6.75
N ARG A 219 -19.80 -2.72 6.95
CA ARG A 219 -21.22 -2.88 6.60
C ARG A 219 -22.11 -1.92 7.37
N GLN A 220 -21.92 -1.83 8.67
CA GLN A 220 -22.71 -0.94 9.53
C GLN A 220 -22.57 0.52 9.12
N GLU A 221 -21.34 0.98 8.87
CA GLU A 221 -21.10 2.36 8.47
C GLU A 221 -21.60 2.66 7.06
N HIS A 222 -21.58 1.68 6.14
CA HIS A 222 -22.18 1.86 4.82
C HIS A 222 -23.69 2.06 4.89
N PHE A 223 -24.41 1.23 5.65
CA PHE A 223 -25.84 1.45 5.87
C PHE A 223 -26.15 2.80 6.52
N ARG A 224 -25.36 3.22 7.52
CA ARG A 224 -25.53 4.53 8.17
C ARG A 224 -25.33 5.71 7.22
N ASN A 225 -24.47 5.54 6.22
CA ASN A 225 -24.19 6.55 5.19
C ASN A 225 -25.03 6.38 3.92
N GLY A 226 -26.12 5.62 3.97
CA GLY A 226 -27.11 5.50 2.89
C GLY A 226 -26.66 4.64 1.71
N TYR A 227 -25.74 3.71 1.93
CA TYR A 227 -25.36 2.71 0.93
C TYR A 227 -26.20 1.45 1.06
N GLU A 228 -26.49 0.82 -0.07
CA GLU A 228 -27.04 -0.53 -0.15
C GLU A 228 -25.97 -1.50 -0.60
N LEU A 229 -26.06 -2.76 -0.12
CA LEU A 229 -25.04 -3.77 -0.41
C LEU A 229 -25.45 -4.66 -1.58
N LEU A 230 -24.47 -4.91 -2.44
CA LEU A 230 -24.59 -5.87 -3.54
C LEU A 230 -23.68 -7.09 -3.30
N TYR A 231 -24.04 -8.19 -3.98
CA TYR A 231 -23.20 -9.37 -4.12
C TYR A 231 -23.22 -9.82 -5.58
N THR A 232 -22.06 -9.93 -6.19
CA THR A 232 -21.94 -10.25 -7.60
C THR A 232 -21.12 -11.51 -7.84
N PRO A 233 -21.35 -12.24 -8.96
CA PRO A 233 -20.61 -13.45 -9.30
C PRO A 233 -19.11 -13.18 -9.47
N HIS A 234 -18.28 -14.21 -9.22
CA HIS A 234 -16.83 -14.13 -9.42
C HIS A 234 -16.40 -14.30 -10.87
N VAL A 235 -17.27 -14.81 -11.73
CA VAL A 235 -16.98 -15.07 -13.14
C VAL A 235 -18.00 -14.39 -14.05
N GLY A 236 -17.56 -13.95 -15.22
CA GLY A 236 -18.42 -13.31 -16.22
C GLY A 236 -17.98 -13.65 -17.65
N LYS A 237 -18.92 -13.64 -18.60
CA LYS A 237 -18.65 -13.89 -20.02
C LYS A 237 -17.76 -12.80 -20.61
N ALA A 238 -16.98 -13.17 -21.64
CA ALA A 238 -16.07 -12.28 -22.35
C ALA A 238 -16.73 -10.99 -22.85
N ASN A 239 -17.99 -11.06 -23.31
CA ASN A 239 -18.73 -9.89 -23.80
C ASN A 239 -18.84 -8.75 -22.79
N LEU A 240 -18.95 -9.09 -21.49
CA LEU A 240 -18.97 -8.09 -20.41
C LEU A 240 -17.68 -7.27 -20.38
N TRP A 241 -16.56 -7.96 -20.53
CA TRP A 241 -15.22 -7.39 -20.50
C TRP A 241 -14.85 -6.66 -21.81
N GLN A 242 -15.42 -7.07 -22.94
CA GLN A 242 -15.32 -6.35 -24.21
C GLN A 242 -16.08 -5.03 -24.13
N THR A 243 -17.35 -5.06 -23.69
CA THR A 243 -18.17 -3.84 -23.56
C THR A 243 -17.52 -2.84 -22.61
N SER A 244 -17.01 -3.27 -21.49
CA SER A 244 -16.33 -2.40 -20.52
C SER A 244 -14.93 -1.94 -20.98
N GLY A 245 -14.33 -2.57 -22.00
CA GLY A 245 -12.98 -2.24 -22.49
C GLY A 245 -11.83 -2.90 -21.74
N HIS A 246 -12.11 -3.76 -20.76
CA HIS A 246 -11.06 -4.41 -20.00
C HIS A 246 -10.17 -5.31 -20.87
N LEU A 247 -10.72 -5.96 -21.89
CA LEU A 247 -9.95 -6.80 -22.81
C LEU A 247 -9.02 -5.98 -23.73
N ASP A 248 -9.31 -4.70 -23.95
CA ASP A 248 -8.49 -3.81 -24.79
C ASP A 248 -7.33 -3.19 -23.98
N PHE A 249 -7.60 -2.77 -22.72
CA PHE A 249 -6.67 -1.96 -21.94
C PHE A 249 -6.07 -2.67 -20.72
N TYR A 250 -6.65 -3.78 -20.27
CA TYR A 250 -6.27 -4.46 -19.02
C TYR A 250 -6.02 -5.96 -19.17
N LYS A 251 -6.00 -6.49 -20.39
CA LYS A 251 -5.89 -7.94 -20.68
C LYS A 251 -4.70 -8.62 -19.99
N GLU A 252 -3.54 -7.95 -19.96
CA GLU A 252 -2.33 -8.49 -19.30
C GLU A 252 -2.49 -8.68 -17.78
N GLY A 253 -3.38 -7.92 -17.15
CA GLY A 253 -3.71 -8.04 -15.72
C GLY A 253 -4.85 -9.02 -15.43
N MET A 254 -5.38 -9.73 -16.43
CA MET A 254 -6.45 -10.70 -16.27
C MET A 254 -5.90 -12.13 -16.30
N TYR A 255 -6.53 -13.03 -15.53
CA TYR A 255 -6.30 -14.47 -15.70
C TYR A 255 -6.78 -14.93 -17.08
N ALA A 256 -6.18 -16.02 -17.57
CA ALA A 256 -6.61 -16.62 -18.83
C ALA A 256 -8.10 -17.01 -18.79
N PRO A 257 -8.83 -16.95 -19.93
CA PRO A 257 -10.22 -17.35 -19.97
C PRO A 257 -10.40 -18.85 -19.70
N MET A 258 -11.56 -19.18 -19.17
CA MET A 258 -12.07 -20.55 -19.07
C MET A 258 -13.08 -20.75 -20.19
N GLU A 259 -12.89 -21.72 -21.07
CA GLU A 259 -13.88 -22.08 -22.08
C GLU A 259 -14.98 -22.94 -21.44
N ILE A 260 -16.21 -22.46 -21.46
CA ILE A 260 -17.41 -23.16 -20.96
C ILE A 260 -18.49 -23.02 -22.02
N ASP A 261 -19.02 -24.16 -22.50
CA ASP A 261 -20.08 -24.21 -23.52
C ASP A 261 -19.76 -23.36 -24.76
N LYS A 262 -18.54 -23.43 -25.26
CA LYS A 262 -18.02 -22.67 -26.43
C LYS A 262 -18.06 -21.16 -26.21
N SER A 263 -18.01 -20.69 -24.98
CA SER A 263 -17.93 -19.29 -24.58
C SER A 263 -16.80 -19.09 -23.59
N ASP A 264 -16.07 -17.99 -23.75
CA ASP A 264 -15.01 -17.59 -22.82
C ASP A 264 -15.59 -16.92 -21.58
N TYR A 265 -15.18 -17.39 -20.41
CA TYR A 265 -15.46 -16.79 -19.11
C TYR A 265 -14.16 -16.36 -18.44
N TYR A 266 -14.21 -15.25 -17.76
CA TYR A 266 -13.07 -14.71 -16.99
C TYR A 266 -13.44 -14.60 -15.50
N VAL A 267 -12.49 -14.86 -14.61
CA VAL A 267 -12.60 -14.40 -13.23
C VAL A 267 -12.52 -12.87 -13.21
N LYS A 268 -13.38 -12.22 -12.43
CA LYS A 268 -13.52 -10.76 -12.46
C LYS A 268 -12.26 -10.04 -11.94
N PRO A 269 -11.66 -9.11 -12.71
CA PRO A 269 -10.59 -8.24 -12.24
C PRO A 269 -11.12 -6.99 -11.52
N MET A 270 -12.39 -6.67 -11.72
CA MET A 270 -13.12 -5.51 -11.18
C MET A 270 -14.61 -5.81 -11.02
N ASN A 271 -15.30 -5.04 -10.16
CA ASN A 271 -16.73 -5.25 -9.86
C ASN A 271 -17.66 -4.36 -10.71
N CYS A 272 -17.17 -3.23 -11.21
CA CYS A 272 -17.97 -2.20 -11.88
C CYS A 272 -18.91 -2.73 -12.99
N PRO A 273 -18.52 -3.63 -13.91
CA PRO A 273 -19.44 -4.08 -14.95
C PRO A 273 -20.64 -4.86 -14.42
N PHE A 274 -20.50 -5.54 -13.27
CA PHE A 274 -21.61 -6.26 -12.63
C PHE A 274 -22.60 -5.28 -11.98
N HIS A 275 -22.15 -4.24 -11.28
CA HIS A 275 -23.01 -3.19 -10.72
C HIS A 275 -23.78 -2.46 -11.82
N ILE A 276 -23.12 -2.19 -12.95
CA ILE A 276 -23.74 -1.62 -14.15
C ILE A 276 -24.87 -2.51 -14.68
N ASN A 277 -24.67 -3.84 -14.72
CA ASN A 277 -25.73 -4.75 -15.14
C ASN A 277 -26.94 -4.74 -14.19
N ILE A 278 -26.71 -4.57 -12.88
CA ILE A 278 -27.80 -4.39 -11.90
C ILE A 278 -28.50 -3.05 -12.15
N TYR A 279 -27.78 -1.98 -12.45
CA TYR A 279 -28.39 -0.70 -12.81
C TYR A 279 -29.33 -0.85 -14.02
N LYS A 280 -28.90 -1.58 -15.04
CA LYS A 280 -29.66 -1.82 -16.28
C LYS A 280 -30.86 -2.77 -16.12
N SER A 281 -30.97 -3.48 -15.02
CA SER A 281 -32.05 -4.44 -14.82
C SER A 281 -33.42 -3.79 -14.62
N ASP A 282 -33.45 -2.47 -14.43
CA ASP A 282 -34.68 -1.71 -14.23
C ASP A 282 -34.62 -0.34 -14.90
N ILE A 283 -35.80 0.27 -15.15
CA ILE A 283 -35.90 1.66 -15.65
C ILE A 283 -35.66 2.58 -14.46
N ARG A 284 -34.67 3.47 -14.57
CA ARG A 284 -34.32 4.44 -13.52
C ARG A 284 -34.92 5.81 -13.83
N SER A 285 -35.29 6.53 -12.80
CA SER A 285 -35.73 7.92 -12.88
C SER A 285 -34.79 8.82 -12.06
N TYR A 286 -34.81 10.13 -12.33
CA TYR A 286 -34.04 11.11 -11.53
C TYR A 286 -34.37 11.04 -10.03
N ARG A 287 -35.57 10.55 -9.65
CA ARG A 287 -35.99 10.38 -8.25
C ARG A 287 -35.33 9.21 -7.54
N ASP A 288 -34.80 8.25 -8.30
CA ASP A 288 -34.07 7.11 -7.76
C ASP A 288 -32.61 7.47 -7.46
N LEU A 289 -32.11 8.55 -8.05
CA LEU A 289 -30.72 9.00 -7.94
C LEU A 289 -30.52 9.99 -6.78
N PRO A 290 -29.40 9.92 -6.05
CA PRO A 290 -28.26 9.04 -6.29
C PRO A 290 -28.47 7.61 -5.76
N LEU A 291 -28.01 6.61 -6.53
CA LEU A 291 -27.91 5.23 -6.07
C LEU A 291 -26.49 4.98 -5.56
N ARG A 292 -26.36 4.58 -4.31
CA ARG A 292 -25.08 4.28 -3.68
C ARG A 292 -24.99 2.80 -3.36
N TRP A 293 -24.29 2.05 -4.21
CA TRP A 293 -24.15 0.59 -4.08
C TRP A 293 -22.73 0.19 -3.73
N ALA A 294 -22.59 -0.66 -2.72
CA ALA A 294 -21.30 -1.11 -2.22
C ALA A 294 -21.22 -2.64 -2.16
N GLU A 295 -20.03 -3.16 -2.36
CA GLU A 295 -19.72 -4.59 -2.29
C GLU A 295 -18.36 -4.81 -1.64
N LEU A 296 -18.26 -5.77 -0.72
CA LEU A 296 -16.97 -6.40 -0.41
C LEU A 296 -16.71 -7.43 -1.53
N GLY A 297 -16.27 -6.90 -2.68
CA GLY A 297 -16.17 -7.63 -3.92
C GLY A 297 -14.79 -8.27 -4.11
N THR A 298 -14.75 -9.61 -4.08
CA THR A 298 -13.49 -10.32 -4.34
C THR A 298 -13.18 -10.31 -5.83
N VAL A 299 -11.98 -9.86 -6.17
CA VAL A 299 -11.47 -9.75 -7.54
C VAL A 299 -10.12 -10.46 -7.67
N TYR A 300 -9.76 -10.79 -8.91
CA TYR A 300 -8.57 -11.56 -9.23
C TYR A 300 -7.76 -10.85 -10.30
N ARG A 301 -6.49 -10.55 -10.01
CA ARG A 301 -5.59 -9.89 -10.96
C ARG A 301 -4.33 -10.71 -11.15
N TYR A 302 -3.94 -10.91 -12.40
CA TYR A 302 -2.70 -11.57 -12.72
C TYR A 302 -1.51 -10.63 -12.47
N GLU A 303 -1.02 -10.65 -11.23
CA GLU A 303 0.20 -9.95 -10.86
C GLU A 303 1.41 -10.86 -11.10
N LYS A 304 2.49 -10.30 -11.67
CA LYS A 304 3.75 -11.05 -11.85
C LYS A 304 4.32 -11.48 -10.51
N ALA A 305 4.94 -12.66 -10.45
CA ALA A 305 5.46 -13.22 -9.19
C ALA A 305 6.44 -12.26 -8.47
N GLY A 306 7.31 -11.58 -9.22
CA GLY A 306 8.32 -10.69 -8.66
C GLY A 306 7.80 -9.40 -8.01
N VAL A 307 6.51 -9.06 -8.19
CA VAL A 307 5.91 -7.87 -7.57
C VAL A 307 5.02 -8.20 -6.37
N LEU A 308 4.77 -9.47 -6.08
CA LEU A 308 3.95 -9.89 -4.95
C LEU A 308 4.64 -9.56 -3.62
N HIS A 309 3.87 -9.06 -2.65
CA HIS A 309 4.42 -8.62 -1.38
C HIS A 309 3.44 -8.82 -0.22
N GLY A 310 3.50 -9.97 0.43
CA GLY A 310 2.63 -10.33 1.56
C GLY A 310 1.16 -10.04 1.27
N LEU A 311 0.51 -9.23 2.12
CA LEU A 311 -0.87 -8.77 1.94
C LEU A 311 -0.96 -7.48 1.10
N LEU A 312 0.15 -6.77 0.89
CA LEU A 312 0.13 -5.46 0.22
C LEU A 312 -0.04 -5.56 -1.29
N ARG A 313 0.41 -6.68 -1.89
CA ARG A 313 0.23 -6.95 -3.32
C ARG A 313 0.01 -8.43 -3.55
N VAL A 314 -1.21 -8.78 -3.90
CA VAL A 314 -1.74 -10.14 -3.98
C VAL A 314 -2.46 -10.37 -5.30
N ARG A 315 -2.81 -11.62 -5.62
CA ARG A 315 -3.53 -11.99 -6.85
C ARG A 315 -5.03 -12.14 -6.65
N GLY A 316 -5.47 -12.51 -5.45
CA GLY A 316 -6.88 -12.58 -5.07
C GLY A 316 -7.10 -11.69 -3.85
N PHE A 317 -8.03 -10.73 -3.94
CA PHE A 317 -8.29 -9.78 -2.87
C PHE A 317 -9.73 -9.27 -2.89
N THR A 318 -10.17 -8.79 -1.74
CA THR A 318 -11.52 -8.25 -1.56
C THR A 318 -11.45 -6.72 -1.52
N GLN A 319 -12.00 -6.08 -2.56
CA GLN A 319 -12.15 -4.62 -2.57
C GLN A 319 -13.38 -4.21 -1.75
N ASP A 320 -13.27 -3.13 -1.03
CA ASP A 320 -14.40 -2.41 -0.45
C ASP A 320 -14.97 -1.42 -1.48
N ASP A 321 -15.45 -1.98 -2.56
CA ASP A 321 -15.81 -1.28 -3.77
C ASP A 321 -17.22 -0.69 -3.69
N ALA A 322 -17.41 0.52 -4.21
CA ALA A 322 -18.74 1.06 -4.41
C ALA A 322 -18.83 1.91 -5.66
N HIS A 323 -20.04 1.94 -6.20
CA HIS A 323 -20.40 2.69 -7.37
C HIS A 323 -21.61 3.56 -7.07
N ILE A 324 -21.44 4.86 -7.28
CA ILE A 324 -22.51 5.84 -7.09
C ILE A 324 -22.97 6.29 -8.46
N PHE A 325 -24.25 6.07 -8.76
CA PHE A 325 -24.88 6.57 -9.97
C PHE A 325 -25.67 7.83 -9.61
N CYS A 326 -25.38 8.93 -10.25
CA CYS A 326 -25.98 10.22 -9.90
C CYS A 326 -26.26 11.09 -11.13
N THR A 327 -27.04 12.15 -10.95
CA THR A 327 -27.20 13.18 -11.98
C THR A 327 -25.98 14.10 -12.02
N PRO A 328 -25.77 14.85 -13.11
CA PRO A 328 -24.67 15.82 -13.18
C PRO A 328 -24.68 16.86 -12.04
N GLU A 329 -25.85 17.23 -11.55
CA GLU A 329 -26.02 18.22 -10.48
C GLU A 329 -25.65 17.66 -9.10
N GLN A 330 -25.74 16.34 -8.90
CA GLN A 330 -25.45 15.67 -7.64
C GLN A 330 -23.97 15.36 -7.43
N ILE A 331 -23.17 15.35 -8.51
CA ILE A 331 -21.80 14.80 -8.52
C ILE A 331 -20.88 15.42 -7.45
N GLU A 332 -20.91 16.73 -7.31
CA GLU A 332 -20.03 17.44 -6.36
C GLU A 332 -20.35 17.09 -4.91
N ASP A 333 -21.64 17.01 -4.58
CA ASP A 333 -22.08 16.65 -3.23
C ASP A 333 -21.77 15.18 -2.90
N GLU A 334 -21.92 14.28 -3.88
CA GLU A 334 -21.53 12.87 -3.69
C GLU A 334 -20.03 12.71 -3.44
N ILE A 335 -19.18 13.46 -4.14
CA ILE A 335 -17.72 13.45 -3.91
C ILE A 335 -17.39 14.00 -2.53
N LYS A 336 -18.02 15.08 -2.07
CA LYS A 336 -17.84 15.64 -0.72
C LYS A 336 -18.19 14.60 0.36
N GLU A 337 -19.32 13.91 0.19
CA GLU A 337 -19.74 12.86 1.14
C GLU A 337 -18.78 11.68 1.17
N VAL A 338 -18.24 11.27 0.02
CA VAL A 338 -17.20 10.22 -0.03
C VAL A 338 -15.92 10.67 0.67
N LEU A 339 -15.48 11.91 0.49
CA LEU A 339 -14.31 12.47 1.19
C LEU A 339 -14.51 12.50 2.71
N ARG A 340 -15.69 12.98 3.17
CA ARG A 340 -16.08 12.98 4.58
C ARG A 340 -16.07 11.56 5.15
N PHE A 341 -16.69 10.62 4.46
CA PHE A 341 -16.79 9.23 4.89
C PHE A 341 -15.40 8.55 4.93
N SER A 342 -14.56 8.79 3.92
CA SER A 342 -13.17 8.29 3.90
C SER A 342 -12.39 8.80 5.11
N THR A 343 -12.47 10.09 5.41
CA THR A 343 -11.79 10.70 6.55
C THR A 343 -12.26 10.12 7.88
N PHE A 344 -13.58 9.91 8.05
CA PHE A 344 -14.15 9.27 9.23
C PHE A 344 -13.60 7.85 9.42
N ILE A 345 -13.60 7.04 8.37
CA ILE A 345 -13.08 5.67 8.40
C ILE A 345 -11.62 5.65 8.87
N TRP A 346 -10.74 6.45 8.24
CA TRP A 346 -9.32 6.46 8.58
C TRP A 346 -9.05 6.89 10.01
N LYS A 347 -9.74 7.91 10.51
CA LYS A 347 -9.63 8.35 11.90
C LYS A 347 -10.07 7.27 12.88
N THR A 348 -11.12 6.52 12.56
CA THR A 348 -11.59 5.42 13.40
C THR A 348 -10.54 4.31 13.56
N PHE A 349 -9.71 4.08 12.53
CA PHE A 349 -8.61 3.11 12.59
C PHE A 349 -7.27 3.71 13.04
N GLY A 350 -7.26 4.94 13.59
CA GLY A 350 -6.09 5.57 14.19
C GLY A 350 -5.16 6.28 13.20
N PHE A 351 -5.59 6.52 11.95
CA PHE A 351 -4.82 7.28 10.96
C PHE A 351 -5.26 8.74 10.94
N GLU A 352 -4.45 9.61 11.52
CA GLU A 352 -4.79 11.04 11.65
C GLU A 352 -4.31 11.90 10.47
N SER A 353 -3.18 11.52 9.86
CA SER A 353 -2.58 12.27 8.76
C SER A 353 -3.07 11.75 7.41
N ILE A 354 -3.87 12.56 6.73
CA ILE A 354 -4.46 12.26 5.42
C ILE A 354 -4.08 13.38 4.45
N THR A 355 -3.53 13.03 3.29
CA THR A 355 -3.25 13.95 2.19
C THR A 355 -3.95 13.46 0.92
N ALA A 356 -4.59 14.36 0.19
CA ALA A 356 -5.25 14.05 -1.06
C ALA A 356 -4.35 14.37 -2.26
N TYR A 357 -4.50 13.60 -3.34
CA TYR A 357 -3.83 13.81 -4.62
C TYR A 357 -4.87 13.84 -5.72
N LEU A 358 -4.98 14.99 -6.40
CA LEU A 358 -5.85 15.16 -7.57
C LEU A 358 -5.10 14.76 -8.83
N SER A 359 -5.41 13.61 -9.38
CA SER A 359 -4.80 13.10 -10.60
C SER A 359 -5.59 13.52 -11.82
N THR A 360 -4.93 14.24 -12.73
CA THR A 360 -5.53 14.82 -13.93
C THR A 360 -5.40 13.91 -15.16
N ARG A 361 -5.89 14.36 -16.31
CA ARG A 361 -5.93 13.60 -17.55
C ARG A 361 -4.54 13.11 -17.99
N PRO A 362 -4.36 11.78 -18.21
CA PRO A 362 -3.12 11.26 -18.77
C PRO A 362 -3.02 11.50 -20.29
N GLU A 363 -1.83 11.33 -20.86
CA GLU A 363 -1.59 11.48 -22.30
C GLU A 363 -2.46 10.52 -23.13
N LYS A 364 -2.58 9.26 -22.67
CA LYS A 364 -3.45 8.24 -23.28
C LYS A 364 -4.76 8.14 -22.52
N ALA A 365 -5.70 9.03 -22.81
CA ALA A 365 -7.03 9.06 -22.18
C ALA A 365 -8.13 8.88 -23.22
N VAL A 366 -9.25 8.26 -22.82
CA VAL A 366 -10.47 8.17 -23.62
C VAL A 366 -11.48 9.24 -23.20
N GLY A 367 -12.42 9.57 -24.11
CA GLY A 367 -13.48 10.56 -23.88
C GLY A 367 -13.11 11.98 -24.28
N ASP A 368 -14.12 12.84 -24.28
CA ASP A 368 -14.01 14.23 -24.71
C ASP A 368 -13.16 15.07 -23.73
N PRO A 369 -12.17 15.85 -24.20
CA PRO A 369 -11.36 16.71 -23.34
C PRO A 369 -12.16 17.67 -22.46
N SER A 370 -13.27 18.23 -22.98
CA SER A 370 -14.11 19.17 -22.20
C SER A 370 -14.80 18.48 -21.02
N ARG A 371 -15.21 17.23 -21.15
CA ARG A 371 -15.75 16.42 -20.04
C ARG A 371 -14.68 16.11 -18.99
N TRP A 372 -13.42 15.90 -19.42
CA TRP A 372 -12.28 15.75 -18.51
C TRP A 372 -12.03 17.02 -17.67
N GLU A 373 -12.08 18.19 -18.31
CA GLU A 373 -11.91 19.48 -17.62
C GLU A 373 -13.02 19.68 -16.59
N GLN A 374 -14.27 19.44 -16.98
CA GLN A 374 -15.42 19.56 -16.10
C GLN A 374 -15.34 18.58 -14.92
N ALA A 375 -15.00 17.31 -15.18
CA ALA A 375 -14.86 16.30 -14.15
C ALA A 375 -13.71 16.62 -13.18
N THR A 376 -12.57 17.10 -13.69
CA THR A 376 -11.43 17.53 -12.86
C THR A 376 -11.82 18.73 -11.99
N ALA A 377 -12.53 19.70 -12.53
CA ALA A 377 -13.01 20.88 -11.78
C ALA A 377 -13.97 20.49 -10.65
N SER A 378 -14.88 19.52 -10.90
CA SER A 378 -15.80 19.02 -9.87
C SER A 378 -15.05 18.33 -8.72
N LEU A 379 -14.04 17.50 -9.03
CA LEU A 379 -13.18 16.87 -8.01
C LEU A 379 -12.39 17.92 -7.21
N GLU A 380 -11.83 18.93 -7.88
CA GLU A 380 -11.08 20.00 -7.23
C GLU A 380 -11.97 20.87 -6.32
N SER A 381 -13.20 21.19 -6.77
CA SER A 381 -14.18 21.93 -5.98
C SER A 381 -14.52 21.18 -4.68
N ALA A 382 -14.79 19.88 -4.78
CA ALA A 382 -15.07 19.04 -3.62
C ALA A 382 -13.88 18.96 -2.66
N LEU A 383 -12.64 18.85 -3.16
CA LEU A 383 -11.43 18.88 -2.33
C LEU A 383 -11.26 20.21 -1.59
N LYS A 384 -11.42 21.32 -2.27
CA LYS A 384 -11.35 22.66 -1.64
C LYS A 384 -12.39 22.81 -0.52
N ALA A 385 -13.61 22.33 -0.76
CA ALA A 385 -14.68 22.35 0.22
C ALA A 385 -14.44 21.42 1.43
N SER A 386 -13.73 20.31 1.25
CA SER A 386 -13.42 19.36 2.32
C SER A 386 -12.36 19.87 3.32
N GLY A 387 -11.55 20.87 2.94
CA GLY A 387 -10.46 21.38 3.74
C GLY A 387 -9.27 20.44 3.89
N LEU A 388 -9.23 19.31 3.18
CA LEU A 388 -8.09 18.41 3.15
C LEU A 388 -6.90 19.04 2.42
N PRO A 389 -5.67 18.89 2.91
CA PRO A 389 -4.48 19.26 2.15
C PRO A 389 -4.41 18.39 0.90
N TYR A 390 -4.17 19.00 -0.27
CA TYR A 390 -4.04 18.25 -1.50
C TYR A 390 -2.94 18.76 -2.41
N GLU A 391 -2.45 17.86 -3.26
CA GLU A 391 -1.48 18.11 -4.32
C GLU A 391 -2.09 17.68 -5.66
N THR A 392 -1.61 18.29 -6.76
CA THR A 392 -2.05 17.90 -8.11
C THR A 392 -1.02 16.98 -8.74
N ASP A 393 -1.47 15.80 -9.13
CA ASP A 393 -0.71 14.79 -9.88
C ASP A 393 -1.07 14.88 -11.36
N ILE A 394 -0.24 15.60 -12.12
CA ILE A 394 -0.49 15.88 -13.53
C ILE A 394 -0.29 14.60 -14.35
N GLY A 395 -1.35 14.17 -15.04
CA GLY A 395 -1.31 12.98 -15.88
C GLY A 395 -1.47 11.66 -15.15
N GLY A 396 -1.67 11.67 -13.82
CA GLY A 396 -1.84 10.45 -13.01
C GLY A 396 -3.24 9.84 -13.00
N GLY A 397 -4.20 10.43 -13.72
CA GLY A 397 -5.58 9.94 -13.80
C GLY A 397 -5.70 8.57 -14.45
N ALA A 398 -6.84 7.89 -14.25
CA ALA A 398 -7.15 6.68 -14.99
C ALA A 398 -7.41 7.02 -16.48
N PHE A 399 -7.29 6.03 -17.36
CA PHE A 399 -7.52 6.29 -18.80
C PHE A 399 -8.97 6.75 -19.09
N TYR A 400 -9.91 6.49 -18.20
CA TYR A 400 -11.35 6.77 -18.36
C TYR A 400 -11.88 7.94 -17.52
N GLY A 401 -11.10 8.52 -16.61
CA GLY A 401 -11.52 9.66 -15.79
C GLY A 401 -10.48 10.14 -14.76
N PRO A 402 -10.62 11.39 -14.31
CA PRO A 402 -9.80 11.94 -13.24
C PRO A 402 -10.13 11.27 -11.89
N LYS A 403 -9.20 11.35 -10.95
CA LYS A 403 -9.37 10.72 -9.64
C LYS A 403 -8.78 11.54 -8.50
N ILE A 404 -9.27 11.28 -7.31
CA ILE A 404 -8.66 11.68 -6.04
C ILE A 404 -8.13 10.42 -5.37
N ASP A 405 -6.85 10.39 -5.06
CA ASP A 405 -6.24 9.38 -4.19
C ASP A 405 -5.99 9.97 -2.81
N LEU A 406 -6.39 9.26 -1.76
CA LEU A 406 -6.05 9.62 -0.39
C LEU A 406 -4.88 8.78 0.09
N LYS A 407 -3.84 9.45 0.56
CA LYS A 407 -2.70 8.81 1.23
C LYS A 407 -2.76 9.05 2.73
N ILE A 408 -2.47 8.02 3.48
CA ILE A 408 -2.37 8.04 4.94
C ILE A 408 -0.92 7.82 5.37
N LYS A 409 -0.55 8.33 6.56
CA LYS A 409 0.73 8.02 7.19
C LYS A 409 0.52 7.01 8.32
N ASP A 410 1.35 5.97 8.33
CA ASP A 410 1.37 5.01 9.42
C ASP A 410 2.14 5.53 10.65
N ALA A 411 2.21 4.71 11.72
CA ALA A 411 2.83 5.08 12.98
C ALA A 411 4.35 5.42 12.89
N ILE A 412 5.01 5.06 11.79
CA ILE A 412 6.43 5.38 11.55
C ILE A 412 6.61 6.39 10.40
N GLY A 413 5.51 7.01 9.94
CA GLY A 413 5.50 8.09 8.96
C GLY A 413 5.59 7.66 7.50
N ARG A 414 5.44 6.36 7.16
CA ARG A 414 5.37 5.90 5.76
C ARG A 414 4.02 6.26 5.16
N GLU A 415 4.04 6.73 3.92
CA GLU A 415 2.82 7.04 3.18
C GLU A 415 2.27 5.82 2.44
N TRP A 416 0.95 5.66 2.53
CA TRP A 416 0.21 4.60 1.87
C TRP A 416 -0.97 5.16 1.10
N GLN A 417 -1.02 4.92 -0.21
CA GLN A 417 -2.21 5.20 -1.01
C GLN A 417 -3.27 4.16 -0.68
N MET A 418 -4.43 4.63 -0.22
CA MET A 418 -5.52 3.78 0.25
C MET A 418 -6.82 4.06 -0.49
N SER A 419 -7.51 5.16 -0.15
CA SER A 419 -8.78 5.47 -0.79
C SER A 419 -8.57 6.04 -2.19
N THR A 420 -9.46 5.68 -3.08
CA THR A 420 -9.52 6.23 -4.44
C THR A 420 -10.96 6.60 -4.76
N ILE A 421 -11.16 7.76 -5.32
CA ILE A 421 -12.43 8.30 -5.80
C ILE A 421 -12.23 8.65 -7.27
N GLN A 422 -12.94 7.99 -8.17
CA GLN A 422 -12.79 8.17 -9.62
C GLN A 422 -14.10 8.63 -10.23
N PHE A 423 -14.07 9.72 -10.96
CA PHE A 423 -15.21 10.19 -11.71
C PHE A 423 -15.20 9.55 -13.10
N ASP A 424 -16.19 8.74 -13.39
CA ASP A 424 -16.32 8.01 -14.65
C ASP A 424 -17.55 8.49 -15.44
N PHE A 425 -17.29 9.02 -16.60
CA PHE A 425 -18.31 9.39 -17.59
C PHE A 425 -18.27 8.50 -18.83
N ASN A 426 -17.37 7.53 -18.90
CA ASN A 426 -17.16 6.65 -20.05
C ASN A 426 -17.92 5.33 -19.94
N LEU A 427 -17.90 4.64 -18.80
CA LEU A 427 -18.65 3.40 -18.64
C LEU A 427 -20.15 3.58 -18.79
N PRO A 428 -20.80 4.65 -18.26
CA PRO A 428 -22.18 4.94 -18.56
C PRO A 428 -22.48 5.03 -20.07
N ASP A 429 -21.59 5.62 -20.86
CA ASP A 429 -21.74 5.70 -22.33
C ASP A 429 -21.55 4.33 -22.99
N ARG A 430 -20.50 3.56 -22.61
CA ARG A 430 -20.19 2.25 -23.19
C ARG A 430 -21.29 1.21 -22.96
N PHE A 431 -21.94 1.26 -21.80
CA PHE A 431 -23.03 0.37 -21.42
C PHE A 431 -24.41 0.91 -21.78
N ASP A 432 -24.48 2.11 -22.39
CA ASP A 432 -25.72 2.79 -22.75
C ASP A 432 -26.68 2.92 -21.57
N LEU A 433 -26.18 3.44 -20.43
CA LEU A 433 -26.99 3.68 -19.25
C LEU A 433 -27.87 4.91 -19.45
N SER A 434 -29.09 4.90 -18.88
CA SER A 434 -29.95 6.06 -18.87
C SER A 434 -30.82 6.12 -17.62
N TYR A 435 -31.29 7.31 -17.28
CA TYR A 435 -32.40 7.56 -16.36
C TYR A 435 -33.38 8.52 -16.99
N ILE A 436 -34.63 8.48 -16.57
CA ILE A 436 -35.66 9.42 -17.04
C ILE A 436 -35.60 10.66 -16.19
N GLY A 437 -35.33 11.81 -16.83
CA GLY A 437 -35.27 13.12 -16.19
C GLY A 437 -36.65 13.70 -15.84
N GLU A 438 -36.67 14.89 -15.21
CA GLU A 438 -37.92 15.62 -14.94
C GLU A 438 -38.68 16.01 -16.20
N ASP A 439 -37.98 16.18 -17.31
CA ASP A 439 -38.52 16.48 -18.64
C ASP A 439 -39.12 15.23 -19.33
N GLY A 440 -39.15 14.08 -18.66
CA GLY A 440 -39.65 12.82 -19.18
C GLY A 440 -38.75 12.18 -20.27
N LYS A 441 -37.54 12.69 -20.49
CA LYS A 441 -36.60 12.17 -21.50
C LYS A 441 -35.48 11.36 -20.86
N PRO A 442 -34.85 10.46 -21.63
CA PRO A 442 -33.67 9.74 -21.16
C PRO A 442 -32.44 10.66 -21.07
N HIS A 443 -31.75 10.60 -19.94
CA HIS A 443 -30.48 11.30 -19.69
C HIS A 443 -29.41 10.31 -19.28
N ARG A 444 -28.13 10.67 -19.47
CA ARG A 444 -26.98 9.86 -19.10
C ARG A 444 -26.58 10.14 -17.63
N PRO A 445 -26.52 9.10 -16.75
CA PRO A 445 -26.00 9.31 -15.41
C PRO A 445 -24.48 9.47 -15.43
N TYR A 446 -23.94 10.12 -14.39
CA TYR A 446 -22.53 10.01 -14.03
C TYR A 446 -22.32 8.86 -13.06
N MET A 447 -21.10 8.35 -13.00
CA MET A 447 -20.72 7.27 -12.13
C MET A 447 -19.46 7.64 -11.33
N VAL A 448 -19.49 7.41 -10.03
CA VAL A 448 -18.32 7.56 -9.17
C VAL A 448 -17.94 6.18 -8.67
N HIS A 449 -16.72 5.76 -8.97
CA HIS A 449 -16.09 4.59 -8.36
C HIS A 449 -15.37 5.03 -7.10
N ARG A 450 -15.52 4.28 -6.02
CA ARG A 450 -14.73 4.54 -4.83
C ARG A 450 -14.37 3.27 -4.08
N ALA A 451 -13.18 3.25 -3.52
CA ALA A 451 -12.75 2.31 -2.50
C ALA A 451 -12.21 3.12 -1.32
N LEU A 452 -12.58 2.76 -0.08
CA LEU A 452 -12.08 3.43 1.12
C LEU A 452 -10.78 2.77 1.59
N PHE A 453 -10.81 1.46 1.79
CA PHE A 453 -9.63 0.65 2.17
C PHE A 453 -8.73 0.27 0.98
N GLY A 454 -9.26 0.35 -0.23
CA GLY A 454 -8.65 -0.20 -1.43
C GLY A 454 -8.84 -1.72 -1.54
N SER A 455 -8.25 -2.49 -0.63
CA SER A 455 -8.60 -3.90 -0.41
C SER A 455 -8.43 -4.25 1.07
N ILE A 456 -9.21 -5.22 1.52
CA ILE A 456 -9.15 -5.73 2.89
C ILE A 456 -7.76 -6.28 3.20
N GLU A 457 -7.14 -7.00 2.27
CA GLU A 457 -5.80 -7.58 2.42
C GLU A 457 -4.74 -6.50 2.62
N ARG A 458 -4.70 -5.51 1.73
CA ARG A 458 -3.74 -4.38 1.81
C ARG A 458 -3.96 -3.57 3.09
N PHE A 459 -5.19 -3.23 3.39
CA PHE A 459 -5.56 -2.51 4.60
C PHE A 459 -5.14 -3.27 5.85
N PHE A 460 -5.45 -4.56 5.92
CA PHE A 460 -5.08 -5.42 7.05
C PHE A 460 -3.56 -5.45 7.25
N GLY A 461 -2.78 -5.61 6.17
CA GLY A 461 -1.33 -5.58 6.23
C GLY A 461 -0.79 -4.27 6.81
N ILE A 462 -1.30 -3.13 6.34
CA ILE A 462 -0.93 -1.81 6.84
C ILE A 462 -1.35 -1.64 8.31
N LEU A 463 -2.53 -2.13 8.69
CA LEU A 463 -3.04 -2.07 10.04
C LEU A 463 -2.18 -2.90 11.03
N VAL A 464 -1.72 -4.08 10.62
CA VAL A 464 -0.76 -4.91 11.37
C VAL A 464 0.53 -4.13 11.62
N GLU A 465 1.07 -3.47 10.59
CA GLU A 465 2.31 -2.68 10.69
C GLU A 465 2.10 -1.42 11.52
N HIS A 466 0.97 -0.72 11.36
CA HIS A 466 0.63 0.48 12.12
C HIS A 466 0.59 0.19 13.62
N TYR A 467 -0.13 -0.83 14.04
CA TYR A 467 -0.24 -1.22 15.44
C TYR A 467 0.90 -2.15 15.94
N SER A 468 1.85 -2.53 15.08
CA SER A 468 2.88 -3.54 15.39
C SER A 468 2.26 -4.83 15.96
N GLY A 469 1.10 -5.23 15.45
CA GLY A 469 0.30 -6.37 15.91
C GLY A 469 -0.45 -6.15 17.22
N ALA A 470 -0.25 -5.02 17.91
CA ALA A 470 -0.90 -4.71 19.18
C ALA A 470 -2.23 -3.96 18.97
N PHE A 471 -3.19 -4.61 18.33
CA PHE A 471 -4.48 -4.02 18.00
C PHE A 471 -5.22 -3.44 19.22
N PRO A 472 -5.99 -2.34 19.05
CA PRO A 472 -6.88 -1.84 20.10
C PRO A 472 -7.92 -2.89 20.47
N ALA A 473 -8.52 -2.75 21.66
CA ALA A 473 -9.40 -3.77 22.22
C ALA A 473 -10.55 -4.17 21.29
N TRP A 474 -11.11 -3.24 20.55
CA TRP A 474 -12.22 -3.51 19.64
C TRP A 474 -11.85 -4.39 18.44
N LEU A 475 -10.59 -4.32 17.96
CA LEU A 475 -10.06 -5.12 16.85
C LEU A 475 -9.33 -6.39 17.32
N ALA A 476 -8.89 -6.45 18.57
CA ALA A 476 -8.08 -7.58 19.05
C ALA A 476 -8.83 -8.91 18.88
N PRO A 477 -8.22 -9.95 18.26
CA PRO A 477 -8.90 -11.24 18.06
C PRO A 477 -9.18 -11.96 19.38
N GLU A 478 -8.35 -11.70 20.37
CA GLU A 478 -8.48 -12.06 21.77
C GLU A 478 -8.35 -10.80 22.62
N GLN A 479 -9.41 -10.41 23.31
CA GLN A 479 -9.42 -9.19 24.14
C GLN A 479 -8.88 -9.44 25.53
N VAL A 480 -9.15 -10.64 26.03
CA VAL A 480 -8.88 -11.01 27.42
C VAL A 480 -8.30 -12.41 27.48
N ARG A 481 -7.19 -12.58 28.21
CA ARG A 481 -6.66 -13.89 28.56
C ARG A 481 -6.72 -14.06 30.08
N ILE A 482 -7.45 -15.06 30.56
CA ILE A 482 -7.53 -15.40 31.96
C ILE A 482 -6.38 -16.33 32.31
N LEU A 483 -5.62 -15.98 33.33
CA LEU A 483 -4.40 -16.65 33.77
C LEU A 483 -4.61 -17.22 35.17
N PRO A 484 -5.07 -18.49 35.33
CA PRO A 484 -5.17 -19.11 36.63
C PRO A 484 -3.76 -19.30 37.25
N LEU A 485 -3.63 -19.01 38.57
CA LEU A 485 -2.38 -19.12 39.31
C LEU A 485 -1.98 -20.58 39.52
N SER A 486 -2.96 -21.47 39.72
CA SER A 486 -2.77 -22.92 39.82
C SER A 486 -3.88 -23.68 39.08
N GLU A 487 -3.76 -24.98 38.99
CA GLU A 487 -4.76 -25.85 38.32
C GLU A 487 -6.12 -25.80 39.02
N ASP A 488 -6.16 -25.59 40.34
CA ASP A 488 -7.40 -25.49 41.14
C ASP A 488 -8.31 -24.34 40.68
N GLN A 489 -7.76 -23.27 40.11
CA GLN A 489 -8.54 -22.13 39.62
C GLN A 489 -8.97 -22.28 38.14
N THR A 490 -8.59 -23.36 37.44
CA THR A 490 -8.86 -23.54 36.02
C THR A 490 -10.35 -23.62 35.72
N GLU A 491 -11.12 -24.34 36.54
CA GLU A 491 -12.58 -24.46 36.35
C GLU A 491 -13.27 -23.10 36.51
N ALA A 492 -12.89 -22.31 37.52
CA ALA A 492 -13.41 -20.96 37.72
C ALA A 492 -13.02 -20.03 36.56
N ALA A 493 -11.78 -20.13 36.06
CA ALA A 493 -11.32 -19.37 34.91
C ALA A 493 -12.12 -19.70 33.63
N VAL A 494 -12.41 -20.98 33.38
CA VAL A 494 -13.23 -21.44 32.24
C VAL A 494 -14.66 -20.90 32.33
N LYS A 495 -15.26 -20.93 33.53
CA LYS A 495 -16.59 -20.37 33.80
C LYS A 495 -16.59 -18.86 33.53
N MET A 496 -15.61 -18.12 34.07
CA MET A 496 -15.46 -16.69 33.86
C MET A 496 -15.30 -16.35 32.37
N ALA A 497 -14.48 -17.12 31.63
CA ALA A 497 -14.35 -16.92 30.18
C ALA A 497 -15.67 -17.15 29.43
N ALA A 498 -16.49 -18.10 29.88
CA ALA A 498 -17.81 -18.34 29.29
C ALA A 498 -18.76 -17.16 29.57
N GLU A 499 -18.77 -16.63 30.77
CA GLU A 499 -19.54 -15.43 31.17
C GLU A 499 -19.14 -14.20 30.33
N LEU A 500 -17.84 -13.96 30.16
CA LEU A 500 -17.33 -12.87 29.29
C LEU A 500 -17.76 -13.04 27.86
N ARG A 501 -17.69 -14.27 27.30
CA ARG A 501 -18.13 -14.54 25.91
C ARG A 501 -19.64 -14.34 25.72
N GLN A 502 -20.48 -14.63 26.73
CA GLN A 502 -21.92 -14.32 26.68
C GLN A 502 -22.20 -12.81 26.61
N GLN A 503 -21.21 -11.98 26.96
CA GLN A 503 -21.27 -10.53 26.90
C GLN A 503 -20.49 -9.96 25.70
N ASP A 504 -20.25 -10.79 24.67
CA ASP A 504 -19.54 -10.45 23.44
C ASP A 504 -18.04 -10.06 23.66
N ILE A 505 -17.45 -10.45 24.79
CA ILE A 505 -16.04 -10.23 25.07
C ILE A 505 -15.25 -11.48 24.66
N ARG A 506 -14.27 -11.31 23.77
CA ARG A 506 -13.41 -12.38 23.24
C ARG A 506 -12.38 -12.83 24.28
N ALA A 507 -12.80 -13.73 25.17
CA ALA A 507 -11.99 -14.21 26.29
C ALA A 507 -11.53 -15.65 26.08
N THR A 508 -10.26 -15.93 26.45
CA THR A 508 -9.66 -17.27 26.51
C THR A 508 -9.08 -17.57 27.89
N VAL A 509 -8.68 -18.81 28.12
CA VAL A 509 -8.04 -19.26 29.36
C VAL A 509 -6.70 -19.91 29.01
N ASP A 510 -5.63 -19.50 29.66
CA ASP A 510 -4.34 -20.22 29.61
C ASP A 510 -4.39 -21.43 30.54
N GLN A 511 -4.74 -22.59 29.99
CA GLN A 511 -4.82 -23.85 30.73
C GLN A 511 -3.48 -24.60 30.81
N LYS A 512 -2.41 -24.06 30.22
CA LYS A 512 -1.09 -24.70 30.27
C LYS A 512 -0.54 -24.66 31.69
N SER A 513 0.04 -25.76 32.15
CA SER A 513 0.82 -25.76 33.39
C SER A 513 2.04 -24.84 33.26
N GLY A 514 2.33 -24.04 34.30
CA GLY A 514 3.49 -23.17 34.27
C GLY A 514 3.42 -22.02 35.30
N LYS A 515 4.56 -21.37 35.48
CA LYS A 515 4.65 -20.21 36.40
C LYS A 515 3.88 -19.02 35.77
N ILE A 516 3.17 -18.27 36.60
CA ILE A 516 2.38 -17.11 36.20
C ILE A 516 3.18 -16.10 35.35
N GLY A 517 4.45 -15.87 35.68
CA GLY A 517 5.32 -14.98 34.90
C GLY A 517 5.52 -15.45 33.45
N ALA A 518 5.57 -16.77 33.22
CA ALA A 518 5.66 -17.32 31.87
C ALA A 518 4.34 -17.14 31.10
N LYS A 519 3.18 -17.36 31.74
CA LYS A 519 1.86 -17.13 31.18
C LYS A 519 1.65 -15.65 30.79
N ILE A 520 2.03 -14.71 31.68
CA ILE A 520 2.00 -13.27 31.41
C ILE A 520 2.88 -12.94 30.20
N ARG A 521 4.11 -13.44 30.17
CA ARG A 521 5.03 -13.21 29.03
C ARG A 521 4.45 -13.71 27.70
N THR A 522 3.85 -14.89 27.69
CA THR A 522 3.20 -15.43 26.49
C THR A 522 2.04 -14.54 26.04
N ALA A 523 1.17 -14.11 26.95
CA ALA A 523 0.07 -13.20 26.64
C ALA A 523 0.54 -11.85 26.10
N GLN A 524 1.65 -11.32 26.63
CA GLN A 524 2.28 -10.09 26.13
C GLN A 524 2.88 -10.27 24.74
N MET A 525 3.53 -11.42 24.45
CA MET A 525 4.03 -11.74 23.12
C MET A 525 2.90 -11.87 22.10
N ASP A 526 1.78 -12.49 22.49
CA ASP A 526 0.56 -12.61 21.71
C ASP A 526 -0.22 -11.29 21.58
N LYS A 527 0.30 -10.19 22.18
CA LYS A 527 -0.29 -8.84 22.12
C LYS A 527 -1.72 -8.74 22.68
N VAL A 528 -2.08 -9.59 23.63
CA VAL A 528 -3.41 -9.57 24.27
C VAL A 528 -3.63 -8.27 25.05
N PRO A 529 -4.73 -7.53 24.83
CA PRO A 529 -4.99 -6.25 25.52
C PRO A 529 -5.04 -6.36 27.04
N TYR A 530 -5.77 -7.34 27.56
CA TYR A 530 -5.98 -7.50 29.00
C TYR A 530 -5.69 -8.94 29.47
N MET A 531 -4.99 -9.06 30.55
CA MET A 531 -4.75 -10.32 31.27
C MET A 531 -5.48 -10.26 32.61
N LEU A 532 -6.30 -11.26 32.92
CA LEU A 532 -6.94 -11.41 34.22
C LEU A 532 -6.21 -12.50 34.98
N VAL A 533 -5.45 -12.11 36.01
CA VAL A 533 -4.80 -13.07 36.89
C VAL A 533 -5.82 -13.49 37.94
N LEU A 534 -6.04 -14.80 38.04
CA LEU A 534 -7.08 -15.38 38.90
C LEU A 534 -6.45 -16.33 39.92
N GLY A 535 -6.50 -15.93 41.17
CA GLY A 535 -6.12 -16.73 42.35
C GLY A 535 -7.31 -17.06 43.24
N ALA A 536 -7.07 -17.75 44.34
CA ALA A 536 -8.11 -18.09 45.31
C ALA A 536 -8.78 -16.85 45.93
N LYS A 537 -7.99 -15.79 46.20
CA LYS A 537 -8.50 -14.53 46.77
C LYS A 537 -9.48 -13.82 45.82
N GLU A 538 -9.13 -13.76 44.54
CA GLU A 538 -9.96 -13.13 43.49
C GLU A 538 -11.29 -13.88 43.36
N ILE A 539 -11.26 -15.21 43.42
CA ILE A 539 -12.48 -16.05 43.34
C ILE A 539 -13.36 -15.80 44.57
N GLU A 540 -12.78 -15.82 45.80
CA GLU A 540 -13.52 -15.61 47.03
C GLU A 540 -14.15 -14.22 47.13
N SER A 541 -13.44 -13.18 46.67
CA SER A 541 -13.90 -11.79 46.72
C SER A 541 -14.75 -11.36 45.52
N GLY A 542 -14.88 -12.19 44.49
CA GLY A 542 -15.57 -11.82 43.23
C GLY A 542 -14.86 -10.72 42.45
N THR A 543 -13.54 -10.60 42.61
CA THR A 543 -12.71 -9.61 41.91
C THR A 543 -11.80 -10.26 40.88
N VAL A 544 -11.13 -9.46 40.07
CA VAL A 544 -10.11 -9.87 39.10
C VAL A 544 -8.91 -8.95 39.20
N ALA A 545 -7.71 -9.51 39.17
CA ALA A 545 -6.49 -8.72 39.04
C ALA A 545 -6.22 -8.48 37.54
N VAL A 546 -6.60 -7.31 37.07
CA VAL A 546 -6.45 -6.89 35.67
C VAL A 546 -5.05 -6.37 35.43
N ARG A 547 -4.41 -6.85 34.36
CA ARG A 547 -3.14 -6.33 33.86
C ARG A 547 -3.30 -5.98 32.38
N ASP A 548 -3.00 -4.74 32.01
CA ASP A 548 -3.00 -4.31 30.63
C ASP A 548 -1.63 -4.54 29.92
N ARG A 549 -1.54 -4.21 28.64
CA ARG A 549 -0.30 -4.33 27.85
C ARG A 549 0.85 -3.46 28.37
N SER A 550 0.56 -2.30 28.95
CA SER A 550 1.56 -1.40 29.52
C SER A 550 2.19 -1.96 30.79
N GLY A 551 1.54 -2.94 31.37
CA GLY A 551 1.91 -3.54 32.66
C GLY A 551 1.23 -2.90 33.85
N ALA A 552 0.34 -1.91 33.64
CA ALA A 552 -0.49 -1.35 34.71
C ALA A 552 -1.41 -2.42 35.28
N GLN A 553 -1.63 -2.38 36.59
CA GLN A 553 -2.39 -3.38 37.32
C GLN A 553 -3.43 -2.72 38.23
N GLU A 554 -4.59 -3.33 38.28
CA GLU A 554 -5.68 -2.94 39.17
C GLU A 554 -6.46 -4.18 39.63
N VAL A 555 -7.11 -4.11 40.78
CA VAL A 555 -8.02 -5.15 41.26
C VAL A 555 -9.41 -4.54 41.32
N ILE A 556 -10.31 -5.07 40.50
CA ILE A 556 -11.69 -4.57 40.35
C ILE A 556 -12.67 -5.73 40.28
N THR A 557 -13.96 -5.45 40.41
CA THR A 557 -14.98 -6.49 40.22
C THR A 557 -15.05 -6.92 38.75
N LEU A 558 -15.51 -8.13 38.47
CA LEU A 558 -15.71 -8.60 37.12
C LEU A 558 -16.71 -7.70 36.36
N ALA A 559 -17.73 -7.17 37.06
CA ALA A 559 -18.72 -6.26 36.47
C ALA A 559 -18.08 -4.92 36.02
N ASP A 560 -17.22 -4.33 36.87
CA ASP A 560 -16.50 -3.10 36.50
C ASP A 560 -15.55 -3.32 35.31
N PHE A 561 -14.86 -4.48 35.30
CA PHE A 561 -14.02 -4.85 34.16
C PHE A 561 -14.82 -4.98 32.87
N VAL A 562 -16.00 -5.61 32.90
CA VAL A 562 -16.90 -5.69 31.73
C VAL A 562 -17.33 -4.32 31.28
N GLY A 563 -17.67 -3.41 32.19
CA GLY A 563 -17.97 -2.01 31.85
C GLY A 563 -16.80 -1.32 31.14
N LYS A 564 -15.60 -1.45 31.72
CA LYS A 564 -14.36 -0.87 31.17
C LYS A 564 -14.07 -1.35 29.75
N ILE A 565 -14.12 -2.65 29.48
CA ILE A 565 -13.81 -3.19 28.15
C ILE A 565 -14.90 -2.83 27.12
N LYS A 566 -16.17 -2.81 27.53
CA LYS A 566 -17.27 -2.38 26.65
C LYS A 566 -17.13 -0.92 26.24
N THR A 567 -16.76 -0.05 27.16
CA THR A 567 -16.45 1.35 26.86
C THR A 567 -15.29 1.46 25.87
N ALA A 568 -14.16 0.76 26.12
CA ALA A 568 -13.03 0.75 25.18
C ALA A 568 -13.41 0.25 23.78
N VAL A 569 -14.26 -0.77 23.68
CA VAL A 569 -14.78 -1.28 22.39
C VAL A 569 -15.69 -0.25 21.69
N GLN A 570 -16.56 0.42 22.46
CA GLN A 570 -17.46 1.44 21.93
C GLN A 570 -16.70 2.65 21.42
N ASP A 571 -15.69 3.10 22.15
CA ASP A 571 -14.84 4.26 21.82
C ASP A 571 -13.77 3.93 20.76
N LYS A 572 -13.72 2.66 20.29
CA LYS A 572 -12.71 2.17 19.33
C LYS A 572 -11.26 2.29 19.84
N ALA A 573 -11.08 2.20 21.14
CA ALA A 573 -9.79 2.28 21.84
C ALA A 573 -9.12 0.90 22.05
#